data_a70aed018ba2d6dc4c3aec257935d4e2
#
_entry.id   a70aed018ba2d6dc4c3aec257935d4e2
#
_cell.length_a   1.000
_cell.length_b   1.000
_cell.length_c   1.000
_cell.angle_alpha   90.00
_cell.angle_beta   90.00
_cell.angle_gamma   90.00
#
_symmetry.space_group_name_H-M   'P 1'
#
loop_
_entity.id
_entity.type
_entity.pdbx_description
1 polymer ?
#
loop_
_entity_poly.entity_id
_entity_poly.type
_entity_poly.pdbx_seq_one_letter_code
_entity_poly.pdbx_strand_id
1 'polypeptide(L)'
;MRAAELVGTGRRCLFGWNGLRAVVVRRFNLLGERRPRLANMKANAELSPKHRLVLALARLLITLRHPLLVARFTRKMGYLPNPAAPQRYNECMLWRRLIDHNPLFVTLSDKLAAKDYISRVCPDLPLPRTLWRGSDPDSIPVALLAGDVVVKANHGCDMNVFVSNGQHDRAAIVRQARRWLARRQGRRNSEWGYWSIVPEILVEEMLPLSGGEIATEIKVQLCSGVVCHVRAEDKKIRMSRLFDPEGNPLPGRDIDYPREDQALPVTARLVDCIRQAVLIAPRIAGDLDYVRVDFLVTDERLFAGEVTVYTAGGYSTWSNPAIMAGIEQHWRLDHADFLRRPHTGFVRLYAEALLAKCGGGDPAPVHSAENRSSSAAGDVQPAA
;
A
#
# COMPACT_ATOMS: atom_id res chain seq x y z
N MET A 1 -50.85 -29.49 7.90
CA MET A 1 -50.55 -29.97 6.51
C MET A 1 -49.32 -29.25 5.98
N ARG A 2 -48.26 -30.06 5.76
CA ARG A 2 -47.05 -29.85 4.93
C ARG A 2 -46.16 -28.63 5.22
N ALA A 3 -45.11 -28.92 5.95
CA ALA A 3 -43.80 -28.25 5.92
C ALA A 3 -43.19 -28.41 4.51
N ALA A 4 -42.50 -27.37 4.03
CA ALA A 4 -41.60 -27.46 2.90
C ALA A 4 -40.25 -26.97 3.34
N GLU A 5 -39.31 -27.91 3.35
CA GLU A 5 -37.88 -27.73 3.46
C GLU A 5 -37.34 -26.79 2.37
N LEU A 6 -36.48 -25.85 2.73
CA LEU A 6 -35.59 -25.19 1.80
C LEU A 6 -34.14 -25.38 2.30
N VAL A 7 -33.55 -26.43 1.79
CA VAL A 7 -32.11 -26.70 1.80
C VAL A 7 -31.45 -25.64 0.93
N GLY A 8 -30.76 -24.70 1.57
CA GLY A 8 -29.95 -23.69 0.90
C GLY A 8 -28.56 -24.25 0.60
N THR A 9 -28.34 -24.64 -0.63
CA THR A 9 -27.07 -25.09 -1.17
C THR A 9 -26.02 -23.98 -1.11
N GLY A 10 -24.94 -24.25 -0.36
CA GLY A 10 -23.74 -23.41 -0.33
C GLY A 10 -23.13 -23.26 -1.73
N ARG A 11 -23.21 -22.08 -2.30
CA ARG A 11 -22.45 -21.72 -3.50
C ARG A 11 -21.02 -21.42 -3.11
N ARG A 12 -20.14 -22.35 -3.46
CA ARG A 12 -18.68 -22.17 -3.51
C ARG A 12 -18.39 -20.99 -4.46
N CYS A 13 -17.82 -19.91 -3.95
CA CYS A 13 -17.15 -18.92 -4.78
C CYS A 13 -15.81 -19.51 -5.27
N LEU A 14 -15.89 -20.30 -6.33
CA LEU A 14 -14.75 -20.67 -7.16
C LEU A 14 -14.54 -19.53 -8.16
N PHE A 15 -13.66 -18.59 -7.87
CA PHE A 15 -13.07 -17.77 -8.91
C PHE A 15 -12.06 -18.62 -9.70
N GLY A 16 -12.61 -19.46 -10.58
CA GLY A 16 -11.88 -20.12 -11.64
C GLY A 16 -11.54 -19.11 -12.74
N TRP A 17 -10.27 -18.96 -12.98
CA TRP A 17 -9.75 -18.30 -14.17
C TRP A 17 -10.02 -19.16 -15.41
N ASN A 18 -11.17 -18.98 -16.05
CA ASN A 18 -11.37 -19.36 -17.46
C ASN A 18 -12.61 -18.64 -17.96
N GLY A 19 -12.40 -17.60 -18.73
CA GLY A 19 -13.44 -16.83 -19.38
C GLY A 19 -12.83 -15.75 -20.28
N LEU A 20 -12.24 -16.17 -21.40
CA LEU A 20 -12.06 -15.27 -22.55
C LEU A 20 -13.46 -14.80 -22.96
N ARG A 21 -13.81 -13.58 -22.61
CA ARG A 21 -14.87 -12.84 -23.29
C ARG A 21 -14.31 -11.50 -23.77
N ALA A 22 -14.43 -11.33 -25.07
CA ALA A 22 -14.06 -10.17 -25.85
C ALA A 22 -14.58 -8.90 -25.16
N VAL A 23 -13.67 -8.11 -24.57
CA VAL A 23 -13.93 -6.72 -24.27
C VAL A 23 -13.71 -5.98 -25.59
N VAL A 24 -14.81 -5.57 -26.19
CA VAL A 24 -14.83 -4.65 -27.32
C VAL A 24 -14.04 -3.41 -26.89
N VAL A 25 -12.85 -3.27 -27.44
CA VAL A 25 -12.08 -2.04 -27.38
C VAL A 25 -12.84 -1.00 -28.21
N ARG A 26 -13.70 -0.22 -27.56
CA ARG A 26 -14.16 1.03 -28.15
C ARG A 26 -12.93 1.91 -28.33
N ARG A 27 -12.53 2.09 -29.58
CA ARG A 27 -11.63 3.15 -30.00
C ARG A 27 -12.21 4.48 -29.52
N PHE A 28 -11.74 4.97 -28.41
CA PHE A 28 -11.86 6.39 -28.11
C PHE A 28 -10.75 7.09 -28.89
N ASN A 29 -11.15 7.77 -29.95
CA ASN A 29 -10.36 8.82 -30.56
C ASN A 29 -10.17 9.92 -29.51
N LEU A 30 -9.09 9.88 -28.81
CA LEU A 30 -8.63 10.98 -27.96
C LEU A 30 -7.91 11.97 -28.88
N LEU A 31 -8.67 12.94 -29.36
CA LEU A 31 -8.15 14.25 -29.80
C LEU A 31 -7.21 14.76 -28.69
N GLY A 32 -6.03 15.20 -29.13
CA GLY A 32 -4.87 15.52 -28.31
C GLY A 32 -5.07 16.60 -27.27
N GLU A 33 -5.60 16.25 -26.13
CA GLU A 33 -5.43 17.05 -24.93
C GLU A 33 -4.05 16.73 -24.33
N ARG A 34 -3.19 17.72 -24.33
CA ARG A 34 -1.89 17.67 -23.66
C ARG A 34 -2.14 17.48 -22.16
N ARG A 35 -1.96 16.25 -21.68
CA ARG A 35 -2.05 15.95 -20.25
C ARG A 35 -1.01 16.76 -19.49
N PRO A 36 -1.31 17.31 -18.30
CA PRO A 36 -0.34 18.02 -17.49
C PRO A 36 0.85 17.09 -17.20
N ARG A 37 2.04 17.58 -17.46
CA ARG A 37 3.30 16.91 -17.07
C ARG A 37 3.53 17.19 -15.58
N LEU A 38 4.24 16.30 -14.89
CA LEU A 38 4.72 16.49 -13.51
C LEU A 38 5.19 17.95 -13.30
N ALA A 39 4.44 18.72 -12.52
CA ALA A 39 4.69 20.15 -12.34
C ALA A 39 5.97 20.46 -11.54
N ASN A 40 6.53 19.47 -10.84
CA ASN A 40 7.78 19.60 -10.08
C ASN A 40 9.04 19.16 -10.82
N MET A 41 8.94 18.78 -12.08
CA MET A 41 10.12 18.84 -12.92
C MET A 41 10.33 20.31 -13.27
N LYS A 42 11.24 20.99 -12.54
CA LYS A 42 11.73 22.30 -12.96
C LYS A 42 11.99 22.23 -14.45
N ALA A 43 11.33 23.12 -15.20
CA ALA A 43 11.40 23.19 -16.62
C ALA A 43 12.86 22.97 -17.07
N ASN A 44 13.10 21.88 -17.80
CA ASN A 44 14.23 21.67 -18.68
C ASN A 44 15.59 22.23 -18.21
N ALA A 45 16.12 21.78 -17.07
CA ALA A 45 17.57 21.66 -17.00
C ALA A 45 17.92 20.60 -18.06
N GLU A 46 18.50 21.03 -19.18
CA GLU A 46 18.86 20.10 -20.25
C GLU A 46 19.85 19.10 -19.67
N LEU A 47 19.39 17.86 -19.53
CA LEU A 47 20.27 16.77 -19.06
C LEU A 47 21.50 16.72 -19.95
N SER A 48 22.68 16.64 -19.37
CA SER A 48 23.91 16.49 -20.12
C SER A 48 23.84 15.29 -21.07
N PRO A 49 24.53 15.30 -22.20
CA PRO A 49 24.58 14.15 -23.11
C PRO A 49 24.99 12.85 -22.39
N LYS A 50 25.90 12.95 -21.41
CA LYS A 50 26.33 11.84 -20.55
C LYS A 50 25.15 11.26 -19.76
N HIS A 51 24.37 12.09 -19.08
CA HIS A 51 23.22 11.64 -18.28
C HIS A 51 22.13 11.01 -19.17
N ARG A 52 21.87 11.59 -20.35
CA ARG A 52 20.93 11.01 -21.34
C ARG A 52 21.35 9.61 -21.77
N LEU A 53 22.65 9.43 -22.08
CA LEU A 53 23.20 8.14 -22.47
C LEU A 53 23.10 7.11 -21.31
N VAL A 54 23.45 7.49 -20.10
CA VAL A 54 23.36 6.62 -18.92
C VAL A 54 21.92 6.17 -18.67
N LEU A 55 20.95 7.08 -18.74
CA LEU A 55 19.53 6.74 -18.56
C LEU A 55 19.00 5.83 -19.69
N ALA A 56 19.44 6.05 -20.93
CA ALA A 56 19.08 5.19 -22.06
C ALA A 56 19.64 3.76 -21.89
N LEU A 57 20.92 3.66 -21.50
CA LEU A 57 21.56 2.37 -21.23
C LEU A 57 20.89 1.65 -20.03
N ALA A 58 20.62 2.37 -18.95
CA ALA A 58 19.89 1.83 -17.80
C ALA A 58 18.50 1.31 -18.19
N ARG A 59 17.76 2.06 -19.03
CA ARG A 59 16.46 1.62 -19.56
C ARG A 59 16.58 0.29 -20.32
N LEU A 60 17.59 0.18 -21.19
CA LEU A 60 17.84 -1.04 -21.94
C LEU A 60 18.16 -2.20 -21.01
N LEU A 61 19.11 -2.03 -20.09
CA LEU A 61 19.53 -3.07 -19.15
C LEU A 61 18.38 -3.54 -18.23
N ILE A 62 17.59 -2.63 -17.67
CA ILE A 62 16.42 -2.96 -16.84
C ILE A 62 15.38 -3.72 -17.66
N THR A 63 15.11 -3.28 -18.89
CA THR A 63 14.14 -3.94 -19.77
C THR A 63 14.58 -5.35 -20.14
N LEU A 64 15.87 -5.55 -20.48
CA LEU A 64 16.42 -6.87 -20.80
C LEU A 64 16.45 -7.80 -19.58
N ARG A 65 16.68 -7.27 -18.38
CA ARG A 65 16.69 -8.07 -17.16
C ARG A 65 15.28 -8.46 -16.69
N HIS A 66 14.26 -7.66 -17.01
CA HIS A 66 12.88 -7.84 -16.53
C HIS A 66 11.83 -7.82 -17.66
N PRO A 67 12.04 -8.55 -18.77
CA PRO A 67 11.21 -8.44 -19.97
C PRO A 67 9.74 -8.80 -19.73
N LEU A 68 9.48 -9.82 -18.89
CA LEU A 68 8.12 -10.26 -18.56
C LEU A 68 7.34 -9.21 -17.73
N LEU A 69 8.03 -8.45 -16.87
CA LEU A 69 7.41 -7.40 -16.08
C LEU A 69 7.08 -6.19 -16.94
N VAL A 70 8.00 -5.80 -17.83
CA VAL A 70 7.79 -4.73 -18.80
C VAL A 70 6.63 -5.09 -19.76
N ALA A 71 6.62 -6.31 -20.31
CA ALA A 71 5.54 -6.76 -21.19
C ALA A 71 4.18 -6.80 -20.45
N ARG A 72 4.15 -7.27 -19.20
CA ARG A 72 2.94 -7.26 -18.36
C ARG A 72 2.46 -5.82 -18.10
N PHE A 73 3.39 -4.92 -17.78
CA PHE A 73 3.09 -3.50 -17.60
C PHE A 73 2.45 -2.92 -18.87
N THR A 74 3.12 -3.10 -20.02
CA THR A 74 2.62 -2.61 -21.32
C THR A 74 1.22 -3.13 -21.61
N ARG A 75 0.98 -4.44 -21.38
CA ARG A 75 -0.35 -5.03 -21.60
C ARG A 75 -1.42 -4.45 -20.69
N LYS A 76 -1.09 -4.18 -19.41
CA LYS A 76 -2.06 -3.67 -18.42
C LYS A 76 -2.33 -2.19 -18.56
N MET A 77 -1.28 -1.41 -18.85
CA MET A 77 -1.34 0.05 -18.86
C MET A 77 -1.52 0.64 -20.27
N GLY A 78 -1.36 -0.17 -21.32
CA GLY A 78 -1.55 0.26 -22.71
C GLY A 78 -0.39 1.08 -23.29
N TYR A 79 0.75 1.19 -22.59
CA TYR A 79 1.93 1.91 -23.10
C TYR A 79 3.24 1.27 -22.59
N LEU A 80 4.34 1.49 -23.33
CA LEU A 80 5.67 1.01 -22.95
C LEU A 80 6.27 1.92 -21.86
N PRO A 81 6.61 1.38 -20.66
CA PRO A 81 7.14 2.19 -19.57
C PRO A 81 8.57 2.67 -19.83
N ASN A 82 8.97 3.69 -19.07
CA ASN A 82 10.37 4.03 -18.87
C ASN A 82 10.82 3.58 -17.46
N PRO A 83 11.31 2.33 -17.28
CA PRO A 83 11.64 1.81 -15.96
C PRO A 83 12.95 2.40 -15.38
N ALA A 84 13.71 3.18 -16.14
CA ALA A 84 14.95 3.81 -15.66
C ALA A 84 14.76 5.29 -15.29
N ALA A 85 13.73 5.93 -15.81
CA ALA A 85 13.48 7.35 -15.55
C ALA A 85 11.97 7.61 -15.52
N PRO A 86 11.28 7.05 -14.49
CA PRO A 86 9.83 7.07 -14.41
C PRO A 86 9.29 8.50 -14.28
N GLN A 87 8.09 8.73 -14.82
CA GLN A 87 7.42 10.02 -14.77
C GLN A 87 5.95 9.92 -14.35
N ARG A 88 5.37 8.72 -14.43
CA ARG A 88 3.98 8.46 -14.08
C ARG A 88 3.92 7.58 -12.83
N TYR A 89 2.86 7.70 -12.08
CA TYR A 89 2.62 6.87 -10.89
C TYR A 89 2.94 5.39 -11.12
N ASN A 90 2.39 4.81 -12.18
CA ASN A 90 2.59 3.38 -12.45
C ASN A 90 4.05 3.04 -12.84
N GLU A 91 4.76 3.96 -13.48
CA GLU A 91 6.19 3.82 -13.77
C GLU A 91 7.04 3.95 -12.49
N CYS A 92 6.71 4.89 -11.59
CA CYS A 92 7.36 5.02 -10.29
C CYS A 92 7.17 3.75 -9.45
N MET A 93 5.96 3.17 -9.46
CA MET A 93 5.71 1.87 -8.83
C MET A 93 6.48 0.71 -9.47
N LEU A 94 6.63 0.70 -10.80
CA LEU A 94 7.45 -0.31 -11.48
C LEU A 94 8.92 -0.14 -11.09
N TRP A 95 9.44 1.08 -11.11
CA TRP A 95 10.81 1.42 -10.72
C TRP A 95 11.08 1.02 -9.26
N ARG A 96 10.19 1.37 -8.32
CA ARG A 96 10.28 0.98 -6.91
C ARG A 96 10.44 -0.54 -6.75
N ARG A 97 9.65 -1.32 -7.47
CA ARG A 97 9.72 -2.80 -7.40
C ARG A 97 11.02 -3.38 -7.96
N LEU A 98 11.64 -2.69 -8.92
CA LEU A 98 12.82 -3.18 -9.63
C LEU A 98 14.13 -2.64 -9.06
N ILE A 99 14.12 -1.43 -8.48
CA ILE A 99 15.34 -0.67 -8.15
C ILE A 99 15.36 -0.23 -6.68
N ASP A 100 14.27 0.35 -6.15
CA ASP A 100 14.26 0.90 -4.80
C ASP A 100 14.00 -0.19 -3.75
N HIS A 101 15.07 -0.82 -3.30
CA HIS A 101 15.01 -1.86 -2.29
C HIS A 101 15.19 -1.27 -0.87
N ASN A 102 14.27 -0.39 -0.46
CA ASN A 102 14.24 0.18 0.88
C ASN A 102 13.91 -0.88 1.95
N PRO A 103 14.78 -1.16 2.95
CA PRO A 103 14.52 -2.15 3.99
C PRO A 103 13.20 -1.95 4.74
N LEU A 104 12.76 -0.70 4.87
CA LEU A 104 11.47 -0.37 5.50
C LEU A 104 10.29 -1.02 4.77
N PHE A 105 10.40 -1.28 3.45
CA PHE A 105 9.36 -1.97 2.72
C PHE A 105 9.12 -3.40 3.21
N VAL A 106 10.17 -4.09 3.71
CA VAL A 106 10.05 -5.41 4.32
C VAL A 106 9.25 -5.31 5.62
N THR A 107 9.64 -4.37 6.49
CA THR A 107 8.94 -4.12 7.77
C THR A 107 7.46 -3.80 7.54
N LEU A 108 7.15 -2.91 6.60
CA LEU A 108 5.78 -2.48 6.34
C LEU A 108 4.94 -3.53 5.58
N SER A 109 5.58 -4.45 4.86
CA SER A 109 4.87 -5.55 4.18
C SER A 109 4.59 -6.75 5.08
N ASP A 110 5.27 -6.87 6.22
CA ASP A 110 5.01 -7.85 7.27
C ASP A 110 4.01 -7.27 8.27
N LYS A 111 2.81 -7.86 8.37
CA LYS A 111 1.75 -7.37 9.26
C LYS A 111 2.15 -7.31 10.73
N LEU A 112 3.04 -8.21 11.19
CA LEU A 112 3.52 -8.21 12.57
C LEU A 112 4.56 -7.10 12.79
N ALA A 113 5.56 -7.01 11.93
CA ALA A 113 6.58 -5.97 12.02
C ALA A 113 6.00 -4.56 11.78
N ALA A 114 4.98 -4.43 10.92
CA ALA A 114 4.27 -3.17 10.70
C ALA A 114 3.54 -2.69 11.96
N LYS A 115 2.94 -3.60 12.75
CA LYS A 115 2.32 -3.25 14.04
C LYS A 115 3.35 -2.71 15.02
N ASP A 116 4.50 -3.37 15.14
CA ASP A 116 5.59 -2.91 16.02
C ASP A 116 6.14 -1.54 15.56
N TYR A 117 6.23 -1.32 14.24
CA TYR A 117 6.61 -0.03 13.69
C TYR A 117 5.58 1.06 14.04
N ILE A 118 4.29 0.82 13.79
CA ILE A 118 3.22 1.77 14.07
C ILE A 118 3.15 2.11 15.56
N SER A 119 3.21 1.12 16.45
CA SER A 119 3.22 1.33 17.91
C SER A 119 4.34 2.25 18.37
N ARG A 120 5.48 2.22 17.68
CA ARG A 120 6.64 3.06 18.00
C ARG A 120 6.49 4.49 17.51
N VAL A 121 5.97 4.69 16.27
CA VAL A 121 5.85 6.04 15.67
C VAL A 121 4.53 6.74 16.02
N CYS A 122 3.51 5.98 16.38
CA CYS A 122 2.18 6.46 16.76
C CYS A 122 1.64 5.68 17.98
N PRO A 123 2.24 5.84 19.18
CA PRO A 123 1.86 5.05 20.36
C PRO A 123 0.39 5.26 20.79
N ASP A 124 -0.18 6.41 20.47
CA ASP A 124 -1.57 6.75 20.81
C ASP A 124 -2.60 6.14 19.85
N LEU A 125 -2.16 5.60 18.70
CA LEU A 125 -3.04 4.97 17.73
C LEU A 125 -3.24 3.49 18.08
N PRO A 126 -4.45 3.05 18.44
CA PRO A 126 -4.69 1.66 18.79
C PRO A 126 -4.55 0.75 17.56
N LEU A 127 -4.13 -0.48 17.84
CA LEU A 127 -4.01 -1.58 16.88
C LEU A 127 -4.92 -2.73 17.32
N PRO A 128 -5.50 -3.50 16.39
CA PRO A 128 -6.17 -4.76 16.73
C PRO A 128 -5.21 -5.67 17.51
N ARG A 129 -5.65 -6.23 18.64
CA ARG A 129 -4.79 -7.08 19.48
C ARG A 129 -4.47 -8.38 18.76
N THR A 130 -3.19 -8.74 18.72
CA THR A 130 -2.76 -10.07 18.30
C THR A 130 -2.92 -11.03 19.48
N LEU A 131 -3.84 -11.98 19.35
CA LEU A 131 -4.19 -12.94 20.40
C LEU A 131 -3.29 -14.18 20.36
N TRP A 132 -2.80 -14.52 19.18
CA TRP A 132 -1.88 -15.63 18.94
C TRP A 132 -1.10 -15.41 17.63
N ARG A 133 0.13 -15.94 17.58
CA ARG A 133 0.93 -16.05 16.34
C ARG A 133 1.79 -17.30 16.37
N GLY A 134 2.10 -17.85 15.19
CA GLY A 134 2.98 -19.00 15.04
C GLY A 134 3.07 -19.52 13.63
N SER A 135 4.01 -20.43 13.41
CA SER A 135 4.24 -21.09 12.09
C SER A 135 3.53 -22.43 11.96
N ASP A 136 2.95 -22.97 13.04
CA ASP A 136 2.17 -24.21 13.03
C ASP A 136 0.67 -23.91 13.24
N PRO A 137 -0.16 -23.97 12.18
CA PRO A 137 -1.59 -23.71 12.30
C PRO A 137 -2.37 -24.70 13.19
N ASP A 138 -1.84 -25.90 13.43
CA ASP A 138 -2.50 -26.86 14.35
C ASP A 138 -2.41 -26.41 15.81
N SER A 139 -1.42 -25.60 16.14
CA SER A 139 -1.23 -25.05 17.48
C SER A 139 -2.12 -23.83 17.80
N ILE A 140 -2.97 -23.38 16.86
CA ILE A 140 -3.95 -22.33 17.14
C ILE A 140 -4.89 -22.80 18.25
N PRO A 141 -4.96 -22.08 19.42
CA PRO A 141 -5.83 -22.47 20.53
C PRO A 141 -7.30 -22.50 20.10
N VAL A 142 -7.97 -23.62 20.32
CA VAL A 142 -9.40 -23.80 19.95
C VAL A 142 -10.28 -22.76 20.63
N ALA A 143 -9.97 -22.37 21.85
CA ALA A 143 -10.71 -21.38 22.60
C ALA A 143 -10.75 -20.00 21.91
N LEU A 144 -9.72 -19.62 21.17
CA LEU A 144 -9.70 -18.36 20.40
C LEU A 144 -10.70 -18.39 19.25
N LEU A 145 -10.88 -19.54 18.61
CA LEU A 145 -11.81 -19.70 17.51
C LEU A 145 -13.27 -19.79 17.95
N ALA A 146 -13.54 -19.87 19.25
CA ALA A 146 -14.91 -19.80 19.80
C ALA A 146 -15.47 -18.37 19.84
N GLY A 147 -14.60 -17.35 19.73
CA GLY A 147 -14.97 -15.93 19.73
C GLY A 147 -14.96 -15.31 18.33
N ASP A 148 -15.07 -14.00 18.33
CA ASP A 148 -14.98 -13.17 17.11
C ASP A 148 -13.52 -12.81 16.84
N VAL A 149 -12.90 -13.47 15.87
CA VAL A 149 -11.48 -13.31 15.54
C VAL A 149 -11.24 -13.28 14.04
N VAL A 150 -10.08 -12.76 13.65
CA VAL A 150 -9.60 -12.80 12.28
C VAL A 150 -8.28 -13.58 12.24
N VAL A 151 -8.27 -14.68 11.49
CA VAL A 151 -7.05 -15.46 11.21
C VAL A 151 -6.41 -14.91 9.95
N LYS A 152 -5.14 -14.53 10.03
CA LYS A 152 -4.41 -13.90 8.90
C LYS A 152 -3.03 -14.53 8.72
N ALA A 153 -2.48 -14.44 7.50
CA ALA A 153 -1.04 -14.59 7.30
C ALA A 153 -0.35 -13.22 7.33
N ASN A 154 0.85 -13.14 7.90
CA ASN A 154 1.60 -11.88 8.04
C ASN A 154 2.15 -11.34 6.70
N HIS A 155 2.41 -12.21 5.72
CA HIS A 155 3.26 -11.97 4.55
C HIS A 155 2.50 -11.80 3.21
N GLY A 156 1.26 -11.31 3.23
CA GLY A 156 0.53 -11.09 1.97
C GLY A 156 -0.84 -10.44 2.14
N CYS A 157 -1.46 -10.09 1.02
CA CYS A 157 -2.81 -9.58 0.94
C CYS A 157 -3.83 -10.70 0.67
N ASP A 158 -5.10 -10.47 1.01
CA ASP A 158 -6.23 -11.41 0.83
C ASP A 158 -6.03 -12.78 1.52
N MET A 159 -5.18 -12.82 2.54
CA MET A 159 -4.91 -14.00 3.35
C MET A 159 -5.54 -13.83 4.75
N ASN A 160 -6.87 -13.82 4.80
CA ASN A 160 -7.64 -13.71 6.04
C ASN A 160 -8.88 -14.60 6.02
N VAL A 161 -9.28 -15.05 7.20
CA VAL A 161 -10.55 -15.72 7.49
C VAL A 161 -11.17 -15.05 8.69
N PHE A 162 -12.41 -14.61 8.55
CA PHE A 162 -13.21 -14.06 9.65
C PHE A 162 -13.98 -15.19 10.32
N VAL A 163 -13.87 -15.28 11.63
CA VAL A 163 -14.62 -16.20 12.50
C VAL A 163 -15.58 -15.35 13.31
N SER A 164 -16.89 -15.56 13.15
CA SER A 164 -17.93 -14.82 13.87
C SER A 164 -18.80 -15.78 14.68
N ASN A 165 -19.08 -15.43 15.92
CA ASN A 165 -19.92 -16.22 16.84
C ASN A 165 -19.44 -17.68 16.99
N GLY A 166 -18.13 -17.93 16.89
CA GLY A 166 -17.57 -19.27 16.97
C GLY A 166 -17.95 -20.19 15.79
N GLN A 167 -18.62 -19.68 14.75
CA GLN A 167 -18.99 -20.46 13.57
C GLN A 167 -17.80 -20.61 12.63
N HIS A 168 -17.15 -21.78 12.70
CA HIS A 168 -15.98 -22.08 11.89
C HIS A 168 -15.79 -23.58 11.64
N ASP A 169 -15.14 -23.92 10.54
CA ASP A 169 -14.51 -25.22 10.32
C ASP A 169 -13.01 -25.09 10.64
N ARG A 170 -12.59 -25.51 11.82
CA ARG A 170 -11.19 -25.47 12.25
C ARG A 170 -10.26 -26.18 11.24
N ALA A 171 -10.69 -27.34 10.73
CA ALA A 171 -9.89 -28.09 9.78
C ALA A 171 -9.71 -27.30 8.45
N ALA A 172 -10.75 -26.59 8.01
CA ALA A 172 -10.65 -25.69 6.84
C ALA A 172 -9.72 -24.52 7.09
N ILE A 173 -9.78 -23.88 8.28
CA ILE A 173 -8.86 -22.80 8.67
C ILE A 173 -7.42 -23.29 8.65
N VAL A 174 -7.11 -24.41 9.29
CA VAL A 174 -5.78 -25.02 9.35
C VAL A 174 -5.27 -25.36 7.95
N ARG A 175 -6.09 -26.01 7.13
CA ARG A 175 -5.72 -26.31 5.71
C ARG A 175 -5.42 -25.04 4.92
N GLN A 176 -6.21 -23.99 5.12
CA GLN A 176 -6.00 -22.71 4.43
C GLN A 176 -4.74 -21.99 4.92
N ALA A 177 -4.50 -21.96 6.22
CA ALA A 177 -3.30 -21.39 6.83
C ALA A 177 -2.02 -22.07 6.34
N ARG A 178 -2.01 -23.40 6.25
CA ARG A 178 -0.90 -24.17 5.65
C ARG A 178 -0.64 -23.77 4.18
N ARG A 179 -1.70 -23.55 3.39
CA ARG A 179 -1.57 -23.05 2.01
C ARG A 179 -0.94 -21.66 1.97
N TRP A 180 -1.31 -20.79 2.91
CA TRP A 180 -0.73 -19.45 3.00
C TRP A 180 0.76 -19.52 3.36
N LEU A 181 1.14 -20.31 4.37
CA LEU A 181 2.55 -20.49 4.77
C LEU A 181 3.43 -21.00 3.63
N ALA A 182 2.89 -21.84 2.76
CA ALA A 182 3.60 -22.35 1.57
C ALA A 182 3.70 -21.32 0.43
N ARG A 183 2.91 -20.23 0.46
CA ARG A 183 2.86 -19.25 -0.62
C ARG A 183 4.04 -18.29 -0.56
N ARG A 184 4.69 -18.07 -1.70
CA ARG A 184 5.74 -17.07 -1.88
C ARG A 184 5.14 -15.78 -2.46
N GLN A 185 4.76 -14.84 -1.59
CA GLN A 185 4.16 -13.58 -2.01
C GLN A 185 5.18 -12.67 -2.72
N GLY A 186 4.69 -11.78 -3.58
CA GLY A 186 5.48 -10.73 -4.23
C GLY A 186 6.36 -11.18 -5.40
N ARG A 187 6.70 -12.48 -5.52
CA ARG A 187 7.60 -12.99 -6.57
C ARG A 187 7.13 -12.69 -7.99
N ARG A 188 5.83 -12.86 -8.24
CA ARG A 188 5.25 -12.66 -9.57
C ARG A 188 5.31 -11.21 -10.05
N ASN A 189 5.24 -10.25 -9.14
CA ASN A 189 5.22 -8.81 -9.43
C ASN A 189 6.53 -8.10 -9.08
N SER A 190 7.56 -8.84 -8.62
CA SER A 190 8.81 -8.28 -8.08
C SER A 190 8.60 -7.31 -6.91
N GLU A 191 7.63 -7.58 -6.05
CA GLU A 191 7.40 -6.85 -4.81
C GLU A 191 8.36 -7.38 -3.75
N TRP A 192 9.62 -6.95 -3.80
CA TRP A 192 10.70 -7.56 -3.04
C TRP A 192 10.53 -7.43 -1.51
N GLY A 193 9.80 -6.44 -1.04
CA GLY A 193 9.47 -6.27 0.37
C GLY A 193 8.83 -7.51 1.02
N TYR A 194 8.21 -8.39 0.23
CA TYR A 194 7.67 -9.65 0.73
C TYR A 194 8.67 -10.82 0.72
N TRP A 195 9.84 -10.70 0.08
CA TRP A 195 10.67 -11.87 -0.22
C TRP A 195 11.39 -12.46 0.97
N SER A 196 11.73 -11.63 1.96
CA SER A 196 12.45 -12.01 3.18
C SER A 196 11.55 -12.17 4.40
N ILE A 197 10.25 -11.95 4.26
CA ILE A 197 9.32 -12.14 5.38
C ILE A 197 9.24 -13.63 5.70
N VAL A 198 9.47 -13.96 6.97
CA VAL A 198 9.23 -15.31 7.49
C VAL A 198 7.72 -15.52 7.64
N PRO A 199 7.11 -16.51 6.94
CA PRO A 199 5.68 -16.73 6.99
C PRO A 199 5.21 -17.16 8.38
N GLU A 200 4.26 -16.41 8.93
CA GLU A 200 3.55 -16.75 10.17
C GLU A 200 2.04 -16.56 9.99
N ILE A 201 1.28 -17.26 10.82
CA ILE A 201 -0.15 -17.04 10.99
C ILE A 201 -0.35 -16.26 12.28
N LEU A 202 -1.28 -15.31 12.24
CA LEU A 202 -1.72 -14.57 13.43
C LEU A 202 -3.23 -14.68 13.59
N VAL A 203 -3.69 -14.69 14.83
CA VAL A 203 -5.09 -14.55 15.20
C VAL A 203 -5.24 -13.21 15.89
N GLU A 204 -6.10 -12.36 15.35
CA GLU A 204 -6.40 -11.04 15.91
C GLU A 204 -7.83 -10.97 16.42
N GLU A 205 -8.07 -10.08 17.37
CA GLU A 205 -9.44 -9.69 17.71
C GLU A 205 -10.15 -9.14 16.48
N MET A 206 -11.41 -9.44 16.33
CA MET A 206 -12.26 -8.83 15.31
C MET A 206 -12.88 -7.56 15.88
N LEU A 207 -12.52 -6.42 15.29
CA LEU A 207 -13.08 -5.14 15.72
C LEU A 207 -14.54 -5.01 15.28
N PRO A 208 -15.39 -4.37 16.11
CA PRO A 208 -16.75 -4.00 15.73
C PRO A 208 -16.69 -2.80 14.77
N LEU A 209 -16.39 -3.06 13.49
CA LEU A 209 -16.26 -2.00 12.50
C LEU A 209 -17.59 -1.31 12.28
N SER A 210 -17.53 0.02 12.16
CA SER A 210 -18.66 0.84 11.71
C SER A 210 -19.16 0.39 10.34
N GLY A 211 -20.32 0.88 9.93
CA GLY A 211 -20.89 0.57 8.63
C GLY A 211 -22.08 1.47 8.32
N GLY A 212 -22.66 1.33 7.13
CA GLY A 212 -23.77 2.13 6.68
C GLY A 212 -23.40 3.57 6.36
N GLU A 213 -23.64 4.50 7.27
CA GLU A 213 -23.31 5.93 7.06
C GLU A 213 -21.85 6.28 7.28
N ILE A 214 -21.04 5.35 7.82
CA ILE A 214 -19.62 5.55 8.08
C ILE A 214 -18.86 4.43 7.38
N ALA A 215 -17.71 4.75 6.78
CA ALA A 215 -16.81 3.76 6.19
C ALA A 215 -16.31 2.76 7.23
N THR A 216 -16.08 1.52 6.80
CA THR A 216 -15.35 0.52 7.61
C THR A 216 -13.84 0.70 7.53
N GLU A 217 -13.35 1.30 6.45
CA GLU A 217 -11.93 1.56 6.20
C GLU A 217 -11.73 2.97 5.60
N ILE A 218 -10.69 3.66 6.07
CA ILE A 218 -10.20 4.92 5.49
C ILE A 218 -8.76 4.68 5.03
N LYS A 219 -8.50 4.95 3.76
CA LYS A 219 -7.19 4.75 3.13
C LYS A 219 -6.62 6.08 2.69
N VAL A 220 -5.54 6.49 3.33
CA VAL A 220 -4.84 7.74 3.05
C VAL A 220 -3.65 7.47 2.15
N GLN A 221 -3.58 8.11 1.00
CA GLN A 221 -2.43 8.02 0.10
C GLN A 221 -1.55 9.25 0.24
N LEU A 222 -0.26 8.99 0.50
CA LEU A 222 0.75 10.03 0.71
C LEU A 222 1.90 9.87 -0.29
N CYS A 223 2.41 11.01 -0.72
CA CYS A 223 3.61 11.13 -1.51
C CYS A 223 4.54 12.13 -0.84
N SER A 224 5.74 11.68 -0.44
CA SER A 224 6.78 12.53 0.17
C SER A 224 6.23 13.41 1.32
N GLY A 225 5.44 12.80 2.20
CA GLY A 225 4.82 13.47 3.36
C GLY A 225 3.53 14.24 3.07
N VAL A 226 3.16 14.43 1.79
CA VAL A 226 1.93 15.14 1.39
C VAL A 226 0.79 14.14 1.20
N VAL A 227 -0.36 14.37 1.83
CA VAL A 227 -1.58 13.60 1.58
C VAL A 227 -2.15 13.98 0.22
N CYS A 228 -2.20 13.04 -0.71
CA CYS A 228 -2.68 13.27 -2.07
C CYS A 228 -4.20 13.12 -2.20
N HIS A 229 -4.75 12.12 -1.56
CA HIS A 229 -6.19 11.88 -1.48
C HIS A 229 -6.51 10.81 -0.44
N VAL A 230 -7.78 10.72 -0.08
CA VAL A 230 -8.32 9.73 0.84
C VAL A 230 -9.41 8.93 0.14
N ARG A 231 -9.42 7.62 0.36
CA ARG A 231 -10.50 6.73 -0.03
C ARG A 231 -11.18 6.20 1.22
N ALA A 232 -12.46 6.46 1.36
CA ALA A 232 -13.29 5.81 2.36
C ALA A 232 -14.11 4.69 1.71
N GLU A 233 -14.19 3.51 2.34
CA GLU A 233 -14.94 2.38 1.80
C GLU A 233 -15.66 1.59 2.88
N ASP A 234 -16.79 1.00 2.51
CA ASP A 234 -17.46 -0.07 3.23
C ASP A 234 -17.56 -1.30 2.33
N LYS A 235 -16.74 -2.30 2.65
CA LYS A 235 -16.69 -3.54 1.88
C LYS A 235 -17.92 -4.43 2.04
N LYS A 236 -18.64 -4.31 3.16
CA LYS A 236 -19.84 -5.12 3.43
C LYS A 236 -20.98 -4.75 2.48
N ILE A 237 -21.22 -3.44 2.34
CA ILE A 237 -22.27 -2.89 1.47
C ILE A 237 -21.74 -2.51 0.09
N ARG A 238 -20.41 -2.65 -0.14
CA ARG A 238 -19.73 -2.39 -1.42
C ARG A 238 -19.89 -0.96 -1.89
N MET A 239 -19.61 -0.02 -1.00
CA MET A 239 -19.64 1.41 -1.27
C MET A 239 -18.30 2.03 -1.01
N SER A 240 -17.92 3.04 -1.79
CA SER A 240 -16.73 3.85 -1.56
C SER A 240 -16.89 5.28 -2.07
N ARG A 241 -16.03 6.18 -1.58
CA ARG A 241 -15.91 7.55 -2.08
C ARG A 241 -14.49 8.07 -1.89
N LEU A 242 -14.10 8.93 -2.81
CA LEU A 242 -12.80 9.62 -2.77
C LEU A 242 -12.97 11.02 -2.20
N PHE A 243 -11.99 11.47 -1.44
CA PHE A 243 -11.98 12.76 -0.75
C PHE A 243 -10.62 13.44 -0.93
N ASP A 244 -10.62 14.76 -0.86
CA ASP A 244 -9.41 15.55 -0.65
C ASP A 244 -8.94 15.45 0.82
N PRO A 245 -7.76 16.00 1.16
CA PRO A 245 -7.26 15.99 2.54
C PRO A 245 -8.14 16.76 3.53
N GLU A 246 -8.93 17.69 3.07
CA GLU A 246 -9.86 18.50 3.88
C GLU A 246 -11.17 17.77 4.19
N GLY A 247 -11.40 16.62 3.52
CA GLY A 247 -12.60 15.80 3.67
C GLY A 247 -13.74 16.18 2.73
N ASN A 248 -13.46 16.97 1.68
CA ASN A 248 -14.44 17.25 0.65
C ASN A 248 -14.48 16.10 -0.36
N PRO A 249 -15.66 15.68 -0.83
CA PRO A 249 -15.77 14.60 -1.81
C PRO A 249 -15.17 15.02 -3.15
N LEU A 250 -14.30 14.18 -3.69
CA LEU A 250 -13.74 14.36 -5.03
C LEU A 250 -14.68 13.80 -6.08
N PRO A 251 -14.79 14.45 -7.26
CA PRO A 251 -15.52 13.91 -8.39
C PRO A 251 -14.84 12.65 -8.93
N GLY A 252 -15.61 11.78 -9.56
CA GLY A 252 -15.14 10.52 -10.10
C GLY A 252 -15.50 9.34 -9.21
N ARG A 253 -15.21 8.14 -9.71
CA ARG A 253 -15.59 6.89 -9.08
C ARG A 253 -14.39 6.02 -8.82
N ASP A 254 -14.56 5.20 -7.84
CA ASP A 254 -13.64 4.13 -7.56
C ASP A 254 -13.74 3.05 -8.66
N ILE A 255 -12.59 2.54 -9.08
CA ILE A 255 -12.55 1.47 -10.08
C ILE A 255 -13.18 0.17 -9.57
N ASP A 256 -13.11 -0.07 -8.25
CA ASP A 256 -13.67 -1.26 -7.62
C ASP A 256 -15.19 -1.13 -7.42
N TYR A 257 -15.72 0.10 -7.36
CA TYR A 257 -17.12 0.43 -7.14
C TYR A 257 -17.60 1.48 -8.15
N PRO A 258 -17.77 1.10 -9.43
CA PRO A 258 -17.96 2.07 -10.52
C PRO A 258 -19.40 2.61 -10.66
N ARG A 259 -20.39 2.05 -9.95
CA ARG A 259 -21.79 2.47 -10.08
C ARG A 259 -22.12 3.66 -9.18
N GLU A 260 -23.12 4.45 -9.55
CA GLU A 260 -23.56 5.64 -8.79
C GLU A 260 -24.13 5.30 -7.42
N ASP A 261 -24.89 4.22 -7.36
CA ASP A 261 -25.50 3.69 -6.13
C ASP A 261 -24.46 3.10 -5.15
N GLN A 262 -23.20 3.00 -5.57
CA GLN A 262 -22.07 2.57 -4.74
C GLN A 262 -21.26 3.73 -4.15
N ALA A 263 -21.75 4.96 -4.28
CA ALA A 263 -21.11 6.12 -3.68
C ALA A 263 -21.45 6.23 -2.19
N LEU A 264 -20.43 6.10 -1.32
CA LEU A 264 -20.60 6.23 0.14
C LEU A 264 -21.20 7.60 0.49
N PRO A 265 -22.21 7.68 1.37
CA PRO A 265 -22.75 8.94 1.85
C PRO A 265 -21.68 9.82 2.52
N VAL A 266 -21.83 11.15 2.40
CA VAL A 266 -20.94 12.09 3.07
C VAL A 266 -21.64 12.56 4.33
N THR A 267 -21.18 12.08 5.50
CA THR A 267 -21.69 12.47 6.81
C THR A 267 -20.64 13.29 7.55
N ALA A 268 -21.06 14.16 8.47
CA ALA A 268 -20.14 14.94 9.30
C ALA A 268 -19.13 14.03 10.03
N ARG A 269 -19.60 12.91 10.56
CA ARG A 269 -18.77 11.93 11.26
C ARG A 269 -17.72 11.28 10.34
N LEU A 270 -18.07 10.92 9.10
CA LEU A 270 -17.11 10.39 8.13
C LEU A 270 -16.02 11.43 7.85
N VAL A 271 -16.39 12.68 7.65
CA VAL A 271 -15.44 13.78 7.42
C VAL A 271 -14.50 13.96 8.62
N ASP A 272 -15.01 13.87 9.84
CA ASP A 272 -14.18 13.97 11.05
C ASP A 272 -13.20 12.78 11.16
N CYS A 273 -13.64 11.56 10.84
CA CYS A 273 -12.75 10.39 10.76
C CYS A 273 -11.67 10.57 9.69
N ILE A 274 -12.01 11.13 8.52
CA ILE A 274 -11.05 11.41 7.45
C ILE A 274 -10.01 12.42 7.94
N ARG A 275 -10.42 13.53 8.56
CA ARG A 275 -9.52 14.56 9.10
C ARG A 275 -8.55 13.98 10.14
N GLN A 276 -9.05 13.13 11.05
CA GLN A 276 -8.20 12.43 12.01
C GLN A 276 -7.18 11.54 11.32
N ALA A 277 -7.60 10.73 10.34
CA ALA A 277 -6.72 9.86 9.57
C ALA A 277 -5.63 10.66 8.82
N VAL A 278 -6.00 11.80 8.23
CA VAL A 278 -5.08 12.71 7.52
C VAL A 278 -4.03 13.31 8.47
N LEU A 279 -4.39 13.63 9.71
CA LEU A 279 -3.43 14.12 10.72
C LEU A 279 -2.46 13.05 11.21
N ILE A 280 -2.89 11.78 11.27
CA ILE A 280 -2.09 10.68 11.81
C ILE A 280 -1.19 10.07 10.72
N ALA A 281 -1.70 9.92 9.50
CA ALA A 281 -1.03 9.18 8.43
C ALA A 281 0.40 9.66 8.11
N PRO A 282 0.74 10.97 8.12
CA PRO A 282 2.11 11.44 7.88
C PRO A 282 3.14 10.93 8.90
N ARG A 283 2.74 10.73 10.17
CA ARG A 283 3.62 10.17 11.21
C ARG A 283 4.01 8.72 10.89
N ILE A 284 3.06 7.94 10.37
CA ILE A 284 3.29 6.55 9.94
C ILE A 284 4.09 6.51 8.64
N ALA A 285 3.82 7.42 7.71
CA ALA A 285 4.52 7.52 6.43
C ALA A 285 6.02 7.85 6.60
N GLY A 286 6.37 8.67 7.59
CA GLY A 286 7.75 9.14 7.76
C GLY A 286 8.28 9.77 6.46
N ASP A 287 9.52 9.43 6.12
CA ASP A 287 10.23 9.97 4.94
C ASP A 287 9.99 9.18 3.64
N LEU A 288 8.99 8.31 3.60
CA LEU A 288 8.72 7.53 2.39
C LEU A 288 8.28 8.44 1.23
N ASP A 289 8.82 8.16 0.05
CA ASP A 289 8.46 8.84 -1.20
C ASP A 289 7.02 8.55 -1.64
N TYR A 290 6.46 7.37 -1.24
CA TYR A 290 5.05 6.99 -1.43
C TYR A 290 4.64 5.92 -0.43
N VAL A 291 3.43 6.06 0.12
CA VAL A 291 2.80 5.04 0.95
C VAL A 291 1.28 5.23 1.01
N ARG A 292 0.54 4.13 1.23
CA ARG A 292 -0.87 4.16 1.62
C ARG A 292 -1.00 3.65 3.06
N VAL A 293 -1.63 4.44 3.90
CA VAL A 293 -1.94 4.08 5.29
C VAL A 293 -3.43 3.81 5.40
N ASP A 294 -3.79 2.61 5.83
CA ASP A 294 -5.16 2.17 5.97
C ASP A 294 -5.56 2.17 7.45
N PHE A 295 -6.71 2.76 7.76
CA PHE A 295 -7.31 2.80 9.08
C PHE A 295 -8.59 1.98 9.09
N LEU A 296 -8.83 1.27 10.19
CA LEU A 296 -10.11 0.61 10.48
C LEU A 296 -10.96 1.56 11.33
N VAL A 297 -12.22 1.66 11.02
CA VAL A 297 -13.15 2.61 11.65
C VAL A 297 -14.13 1.85 12.52
N THR A 298 -14.14 2.17 13.81
CA THR A 298 -15.17 1.73 14.76
C THR A 298 -16.08 2.90 15.12
N ASP A 299 -17.18 2.62 15.83
CA ASP A 299 -18.08 3.69 16.28
C ASP A 299 -17.41 4.67 17.26
N GLU A 300 -16.36 4.26 17.92
CA GLU A 300 -15.68 5.07 18.92
C GLU A 300 -14.48 5.82 18.34
N ARG A 301 -13.64 5.15 17.52
CA ARG A 301 -12.32 5.66 17.10
C ARG A 301 -11.71 4.94 15.89
N LEU A 302 -10.61 5.49 15.41
CA LEU A 302 -9.77 4.86 14.40
C LEU A 302 -8.80 3.86 15.05
N PHE A 303 -8.53 2.77 14.31
CA PHE A 303 -7.46 1.82 14.58
C PHE A 303 -6.51 1.79 13.38
N ALA A 304 -5.23 1.50 13.63
CA ALA A 304 -4.33 1.22 12.53
C ALA A 304 -4.75 -0.08 11.82
N GLY A 305 -4.83 -0.05 10.52
CA GLY A 305 -5.14 -1.20 9.67
C GLY A 305 -3.88 -1.78 9.03
N GLU A 306 -3.51 -1.26 7.88
CA GLU A 306 -2.40 -1.74 7.06
C GLU A 306 -1.57 -0.57 6.52
N VAL A 307 -0.28 -0.81 6.29
CA VAL A 307 0.59 0.11 5.56
C VAL A 307 1.02 -0.56 4.26
N THR A 308 0.68 0.08 3.13
CA THR A 308 0.87 -0.51 1.81
C THR A 308 1.87 0.30 0.98
N VAL A 309 2.99 -0.32 0.63
CA VAL A 309 4.04 0.28 -0.20
C VAL A 309 3.94 -0.09 -1.68
N TYR A 310 3.14 -1.09 -2.03
CA TYR A 310 2.91 -1.59 -3.40
C TYR A 310 1.42 -1.59 -3.77
N THR A 311 0.76 -0.45 -3.68
CA THR A 311 -0.70 -0.35 -3.91
C THR A 311 -1.12 -0.97 -5.24
N ALA A 312 -2.01 -1.97 -5.20
CA ALA A 312 -2.48 -2.76 -6.34
C ALA A 312 -1.35 -3.27 -7.27
N GLY A 313 -0.16 -3.55 -6.69
CA GLY A 313 1.01 -3.95 -7.45
C GLY A 313 1.48 -2.88 -8.47
N GLY A 314 1.11 -1.61 -8.28
CA GLY A 314 1.47 -0.51 -9.18
C GLY A 314 0.57 -0.38 -10.41
N TYR A 315 -0.56 -1.04 -10.45
CA TYR A 315 -1.49 -0.99 -11.59
C TYR A 315 -2.79 -0.24 -11.29
N SER A 316 -2.85 0.53 -10.21
CA SER A 316 -4.00 1.39 -9.92
C SER A 316 -4.21 2.42 -11.02
N THR A 317 -5.48 2.65 -11.32
CA THR A 317 -5.95 3.75 -12.16
C THR A 317 -7.14 4.40 -11.47
N TRP A 318 -7.35 5.67 -11.71
CA TRP A 318 -8.49 6.42 -11.17
C TRP A 318 -9.26 7.05 -12.32
N SER A 319 -10.58 7.09 -12.21
CA SER A 319 -11.46 7.74 -13.19
C SER A 319 -11.31 9.26 -13.17
N ASN A 320 -10.92 9.84 -12.02
CA ASN A 320 -10.61 11.25 -11.90
C ASN A 320 -9.13 11.52 -12.22
N PRO A 321 -8.81 12.20 -13.33
CA PRO A 321 -7.43 12.52 -13.69
C PRO A 321 -6.68 13.38 -12.68
N ALA A 322 -7.41 14.21 -11.89
CA ALA A 322 -6.79 15.08 -10.88
C ALA A 322 -6.11 14.27 -9.78
N ILE A 323 -6.63 13.09 -9.43
CA ILE A 323 -6.01 12.21 -8.44
C ILE A 323 -4.64 11.72 -8.93
N MET A 324 -4.56 11.26 -10.18
CA MET A 324 -3.28 10.85 -10.77
C MET A 324 -2.30 12.02 -10.83
N ALA A 325 -2.78 13.19 -11.28
CA ALA A 325 -1.96 14.39 -11.34
C ALA A 325 -1.45 14.81 -9.96
N GLY A 326 -2.30 14.76 -8.92
CA GLY A 326 -1.91 15.05 -7.55
C GLY A 326 -0.83 14.11 -7.02
N ILE A 327 -0.98 12.80 -7.24
CA ILE A 327 0.04 11.81 -6.88
C ILE A 327 1.36 12.09 -7.64
N GLU A 328 1.28 12.27 -8.95
CA GLU A 328 2.45 12.48 -9.81
C GLU A 328 3.15 13.81 -9.50
N GLN A 329 2.42 14.83 -9.06
CA GLN A 329 2.96 16.13 -8.64
C GLN A 329 3.76 16.02 -7.34
N HIS A 330 3.31 15.22 -6.38
CA HIS A 330 3.90 15.13 -5.05
C HIS A 330 4.86 13.96 -4.87
N TRP A 331 4.88 12.99 -5.77
CA TRP A 331 5.84 11.89 -5.68
C TRP A 331 7.27 12.37 -6.02
N ARG A 332 8.02 12.66 -4.99
CA ARG A 332 9.42 13.06 -5.06
C ARG A 332 10.32 11.83 -5.14
N LEU A 333 10.72 11.45 -6.34
CA LEU A 333 11.56 10.27 -6.55
C LEU A 333 12.95 10.42 -5.89
N ASP A 334 13.45 11.64 -5.75
CA ASP A 334 14.67 11.98 -5.01
C ASP A 334 14.58 11.67 -3.51
N HIS A 335 13.39 11.45 -2.96
CA HIS A 335 13.17 10.94 -1.60
C HIS A 335 13.28 9.41 -1.51
N ALA A 336 13.36 8.69 -2.62
CA ALA A 336 13.52 7.23 -2.62
C ALA A 336 14.85 6.82 -1.99
N ASP A 337 14.84 5.75 -1.20
CA ASP A 337 16.00 5.27 -0.45
C ASP A 337 17.19 4.94 -1.38
N PHE A 338 16.93 4.37 -2.56
CA PHE A 338 17.94 4.11 -3.57
C PHE A 338 18.75 5.38 -3.92
N LEU A 339 18.11 6.53 -4.07
CA LEU A 339 18.80 7.77 -4.47
C LEU A 339 19.51 8.48 -3.31
N ARG A 340 19.22 8.09 -2.07
CA ARG A 340 19.86 8.62 -0.86
C ARG A 340 21.06 7.81 -0.40
N ARG A 341 21.28 6.62 -0.96
CA ARG A 341 22.39 5.73 -0.60
C ARG A 341 23.61 5.95 -1.48
N PRO A 342 24.81 5.72 -0.96
CA PRO A 342 26.02 5.70 -1.78
C PRO A 342 26.00 4.48 -2.72
N HIS A 343 26.46 4.70 -3.94
CA HIS A 343 26.59 3.66 -4.97
C HIS A 343 27.97 3.69 -5.61
N THR A 344 28.34 2.62 -6.32
CA THR A 344 29.61 2.51 -7.06
C THR A 344 29.36 2.14 -8.53
N GLY A 345 30.37 2.29 -9.37
CA GLY A 345 30.34 1.88 -10.77
C GLY A 345 29.18 2.48 -11.57
N PHE A 346 28.56 1.69 -12.43
CA PHE A 346 27.44 2.12 -13.26
C PHE A 346 26.21 2.53 -12.45
N VAL A 347 25.96 1.88 -11.31
CA VAL A 347 24.82 2.21 -10.45
C VAL A 347 24.92 3.64 -9.91
N ARG A 348 26.14 4.09 -9.55
CA ARG A 348 26.40 5.48 -9.15
C ARG A 348 26.08 6.45 -10.28
N LEU A 349 26.58 6.18 -11.50
CA LEU A 349 26.30 7.03 -12.66
C LEU A 349 24.80 7.11 -12.96
N TYR A 350 24.09 6.01 -12.80
CA TYR A 350 22.64 5.95 -12.97
C TYR A 350 21.89 6.78 -11.91
N ALA A 351 22.27 6.66 -10.63
CA ALA A 351 21.66 7.44 -9.54
C ALA A 351 21.90 8.95 -9.76
N GLU A 352 23.13 9.35 -10.11
CA GLU A 352 23.48 10.74 -10.45
C GLU A 352 22.65 11.28 -11.62
N ALA A 353 22.51 10.50 -12.70
CA ALA A 353 21.73 10.88 -13.86
C ALA A 353 20.24 11.00 -13.56
N LEU A 354 19.70 10.13 -12.70
CA LEU A 354 18.30 10.16 -12.28
C LEU A 354 18.03 11.34 -11.34
N LEU A 355 18.92 11.63 -10.38
CA LEU A 355 18.86 12.82 -9.53
C LEU A 355 18.90 14.12 -10.36
N ALA A 356 19.82 14.21 -11.33
CA ALA A 356 19.87 15.35 -12.23
C ALA A 356 18.55 15.54 -13.00
N LYS A 357 17.89 14.45 -13.37
CA LYS A 357 16.56 14.49 -14.01
C LYS A 357 15.46 14.95 -13.06
N CYS A 358 15.54 14.64 -11.76
CA CYS A 358 14.57 15.07 -10.75
C CYS A 358 14.72 16.57 -10.38
N GLY A 359 15.70 17.27 -10.92
CA GLY A 359 15.91 18.71 -10.69
C GLY A 359 16.96 19.04 -9.62
N GLY A 360 17.85 18.08 -9.33
CA GLY A 360 19.12 18.22 -8.60
C GLY A 360 19.19 19.27 -7.48
N GLY A 361 18.71 18.96 -6.28
CA GLY A 361 19.28 19.52 -5.06
C GLY A 361 20.25 18.48 -4.51
N ASP A 362 21.35 18.90 -3.89
CA ASP A 362 22.21 18.00 -3.13
C ASP A 362 21.35 17.11 -2.23
N PRO A 363 21.65 15.80 -2.16
CA PRO A 363 20.92 14.92 -1.26
C PRO A 363 21.02 15.48 0.15
N ALA A 364 19.87 15.76 0.79
CA ALA A 364 19.84 16.17 2.18
C ALA A 364 20.63 15.14 3.00
N PRO A 365 21.52 15.57 3.92
CA PRO A 365 22.31 14.65 4.71
C PRO A 365 21.41 13.72 5.49
N VAL A 366 21.68 12.43 5.39
CA VAL A 366 21.03 11.39 6.20
C VAL A 366 21.31 11.72 7.66
N HIS A 367 20.32 12.24 8.39
CA HIS A 367 20.41 12.30 9.85
C HIS A 367 20.41 10.87 10.37
N SER A 368 21.62 10.35 10.59
CA SER A 368 21.84 9.16 11.39
C SER A 368 21.28 9.45 12.78
N ALA A 369 20.19 8.73 13.13
CA ALA A 369 19.70 8.65 14.50
C ALA A 369 20.65 7.78 15.32
N GLU A 370 21.87 8.28 15.53
CA GLU A 370 22.81 7.72 16.49
C GLU A 370 23.09 8.74 17.59
N ASN A 371 22.93 8.26 18.82
CA ASN A 371 23.41 8.86 20.07
C ASN A 371 22.70 10.11 20.62
N ARG A 372 21.51 9.90 21.23
CA ARG A 372 21.20 10.60 22.49
C ARG A 372 20.94 9.59 23.63
N SER A 373 22.01 8.89 24.04
CA SER A 373 22.04 8.17 25.32
C SER A 373 23.47 8.19 25.86
N SER A 374 23.88 9.33 26.43
CA SER A 374 24.89 9.41 27.49
C SER A 374 25.15 10.87 27.84
N SER A 375 24.46 11.38 28.84
CA SER A 375 25.01 12.34 29.80
C SER A 375 23.91 12.78 30.79
N ALA A 376 23.70 11.97 31.80
CA ALA A 376 23.14 12.40 33.07
C ALA A 376 23.64 11.44 34.16
N ALA A 377 24.96 11.40 34.35
CA ALA A 377 25.54 10.96 35.61
C ALA A 377 25.93 12.25 36.35
N GLY A 378 24.99 12.78 37.13
CA GLY A 378 25.21 13.83 38.09
C GLY A 378 25.84 13.25 39.33
N ASP A 379 27.02 13.74 39.67
CA ASP A 379 27.71 13.55 40.93
C ASP A 379 26.81 13.82 42.13
N VAL A 380 26.65 12.84 42.99
CA VAL A 380 26.18 13.01 44.36
C VAL A 380 27.38 12.83 45.26
N GLN A 381 27.96 13.94 45.77
CA GLN A 381 28.90 13.92 46.90
C GLN A 381 28.14 13.57 48.20
N PRO A 382 28.72 12.78 49.09
CA PRO A 382 28.19 12.56 50.41
C PRO A 382 28.64 13.69 51.34
N ALA A 383 27.70 14.35 51.99
CA ALA A 383 27.92 15.20 53.13
C ALA A 383 28.00 14.39 54.41
N ALA A 384 28.96 14.77 55.26
CA ALA A 384 29.35 14.20 56.52
C ALA A 384 28.23 14.11 57.57
#